data_fa9ed0bd8e7914907dcfe66dc0ce5518
#
_entry.id   fa9ed0bd8e7914907dcfe66dc0ce5518
#
_cell.length_a   1.000
_cell.length_b   1.000
_cell.length_c   1.000
_cell.angle_alpha   90.00
_cell.angle_beta   90.00
_cell.angle_gamma   90.00
#
_symmetry.space_group_name_H-M   'P 1'
#
loop_
_entity.id
_entity.type
_entity.pdbx_description
1 polymer ?
#
loop_
_entity_poly.entity_id
_entity_poly.type
_entity_poly.pdbx_seq_one_letter_code
_entity_poly.pdbx_strand_id
1 'polypeptide(L)'
;MRRIQINMIKEQMERIYGSISPAKIPWNLETPPEIIQTIVKSGTVKPCKSIELGCGAGNYVIYLSSNGFNTTGVDISSTAIEMAKKSAEEKKIKCNFIVADVLGEMPEIQDKYDFAYDWELLHHIFPEEREKYITNVHKLLKPGGKYLSVCFSEQSPQFGGTGKYRKTPLDTVLYFSSENEMETLFQTLFDIEELKTVTIQGKYDQHKAIYAFLKKR
;
A
#
# COMPACT_ATOMS: atom_id res chain seq x y z
N MET A 1 -2.27 20.06 -14.62
CA MET A 1 -1.83 18.69 -14.94
C MET A 1 -2.10 17.75 -13.78
N ARG A 2 -1.57 17.95 -12.58
CA ARG A 2 -1.73 17.06 -11.40
C ARG A 2 -3.19 16.71 -11.05
N ARG A 3 -4.11 17.68 -10.97
CA ARG A 3 -5.53 17.45 -10.65
C ARG A 3 -6.22 16.54 -11.67
N ILE A 4 -5.81 16.60 -12.94
CA ILE A 4 -6.32 15.74 -14.01
C ILE A 4 -5.81 14.32 -13.82
N GLN A 5 -4.54 14.13 -13.48
CA GLN A 5 -3.94 12.80 -13.27
C GLN A 5 -4.52 12.09 -12.04
N ILE A 6 -4.74 12.81 -10.93
CA ILE A 6 -5.38 12.28 -9.72
C ILE A 6 -6.82 11.86 -10.01
N ASN A 7 -7.58 12.69 -10.73
CA ASN A 7 -8.95 12.34 -11.13
C ASN A 7 -8.97 11.09 -12.01
N MET A 8 -8.03 10.94 -12.94
CA MET A 8 -7.91 9.74 -13.79
C MET A 8 -7.63 8.48 -12.97
N ILE A 9 -6.71 8.54 -11.99
CA ILE A 9 -6.42 7.39 -11.12
C ILE A 9 -7.65 7.03 -10.29
N LYS A 10 -8.29 8.03 -9.69
CA LYS A 10 -9.52 7.82 -8.91
C LYS A 10 -10.61 7.16 -9.75
N GLU A 11 -10.93 7.74 -10.92
CA GLU A 11 -11.93 7.19 -11.83
C GLU A 11 -11.59 5.76 -12.28
N GLN A 12 -10.32 5.48 -12.50
CA GLN A 12 -9.85 4.14 -12.86
C GLN A 12 -10.07 3.14 -11.72
N MET A 13 -9.73 3.49 -10.47
CA MET A 13 -9.95 2.64 -9.31
C MET A 13 -11.44 2.46 -9.03
N GLU A 14 -12.25 3.51 -9.11
CA GLU A 14 -13.71 3.42 -8.97
C GLU A 14 -14.31 2.46 -10.01
N ARG A 15 -13.85 2.53 -11.27
CA ARG A 15 -14.30 1.61 -12.32
C ARG A 15 -13.89 0.16 -12.00
N ILE A 16 -12.64 -0.07 -11.56
CA ILE A 16 -12.17 -1.42 -11.24
C ILE A 16 -12.99 -2.02 -10.10
N TYR A 17 -13.11 -1.31 -8.98
CA TYR A 17 -13.87 -1.80 -7.83
C TYR A 17 -15.39 -1.87 -8.08
N GLY A 18 -15.93 -0.99 -8.91
CA GLY A 18 -17.35 -0.98 -9.24
C GLY A 18 -17.79 -1.98 -10.31
N SER A 19 -16.87 -2.43 -11.18
CA SER A 19 -17.24 -3.26 -12.34
C SER A 19 -16.65 -4.66 -12.33
N ILE A 20 -15.59 -4.91 -11.55
CA ILE A 20 -14.92 -6.21 -11.50
C ILE A 20 -15.26 -6.91 -10.19
N SER A 21 -15.69 -8.17 -10.30
CA SER A 21 -15.92 -8.99 -9.09
C SER A 21 -14.66 -8.99 -8.21
N PRO A 22 -14.79 -8.78 -6.88
CA PRO A 22 -13.67 -8.77 -5.94
C PRO A 22 -12.75 -9.98 -6.07
N ALA A 23 -13.33 -11.15 -6.34
CA ALA A 23 -12.58 -12.38 -6.56
C ALA A 23 -11.68 -12.35 -7.80
N LYS A 24 -11.91 -11.45 -8.76
CA LYS A 24 -11.14 -11.30 -10.01
C LYS A 24 -10.15 -10.14 -9.96
N ILE A 25 -10.20 -9.28 -8.94
CA ILE A 25 -9.23 -8.19 -8.77
C ILE A 25 -7.88 -8.81 -8.35
N PRO A 26 -6.79 -8.59 -9.10
CA PRO A 26 -5.51 -9.29 -8.89
C PRO A 26 -4.90 -9.08 -7.50
N TRP A 27 -4.98 -7.87 -6.96
CA TRP A 27 -4.43 -7.52 -5.65
C TRP A 27 -5.39 -7.78 -4.47
N ASN A 28 -6.64 -8.15 -4.74
CA ASN A 28 -7.60 -8.45 -3.69
C ASN A 28 -7.43 -9.91 -3.21
N LEU A 29 -6.49 -10.11 -2.30
CA LEU A 29 -6.20 -11.40 -1.67
C LEU A 29 -6.91 -11.48 -0.31
N GLU A 30 -7.69 -12.56 -0.10
CA GLU A 30 -8.37 -12.79 1.19
C GLU A 30 -7.37 -13.14 2.30
N THR A 31 -6.30 -13.84 1.95
CA THR A 31 -5.20 -14.17 2.86
C THR A 31 -4.07 -13.19 2.63
N PRO A 32 -3.60 -12.50 3.68
CA PRO A 32 -2.46 -11.60 3.55
C PRO A 32 -1.21 -12.34 3.07
N PRO A 33 -0.32 -11.65 2.32
CA PRO A 33 0.97 -12.20 1.94
C PRO A 33 1.79 -12.66 3.14
N GLU A 34 2.63 -13.67 2.94
CA GLU A 34 3.45 -14.27 4.00
C GLU A 34 4.30 -13.24 4.76
N ILE A 35 4.79 -12.21 4.06
CA ILE A 35 5.56 -11.12 4.65
C ILE A 35 4.74 -10.39 5.74
N ILE A 36 3.50 -10.02 5.44
CA ILE A 36 2.62 -9.36 6.42
C ILE A 36 2.32 -10.31 7.58
N GLN A 37 2.03 -11.57 7.28
CA GLN A 37 1.79 -12.58 8.32
C GLN A 37 3.01 -12.76 9.22
N THR A 38 4.21 -12.81 8.64
CA THR A 38 5.47 -12.98 9.37
C THR A 38 5.73 -11.78 10.29
N ILE A 39 5.59 -10.54 9.81
CA ILE A 39 5.76 -9.33 10.62
C ILE A 39 4.86 -9.36 11.85
N VAL A 40 3.60 -9.78 11.70
CA VAL A 40 2.62 -9.87 12.80
C VAL A 40 2.98 -11.04 13.74
N LYS A 41 3.21 -12.24 13.21
CA LYS A 41 3.44 -13.46 14.01
C LYS A 41 4.78 -13.46 14.73
N SER A 42 5.84 -12.91 14.14
CA SER A 42 7.16 -12.82 14.74
C SER A 42 7.25 -11.75 15.84
N GLY A 43 6.28 -10.82 15.88
CA GLY A 43 6.33 -9.66 16.76
C GLY A 43 7.35 -8.61 16.33
N THR A 44 7.82 -8.64 15.06
CA THR A 44 8.66 -7.57 14.47
C THR A 44 7.98 -6.22 14.61
N VAL A 45 6.66 -6.19 14.39
CA VAL A 45 5.79 -5.09 14.82
C VAL A 45 4.77 -5.66 15.80
N LYS A 46 4.80 -5.17 17.04
CA LYS A 46 3.80 -5.54 18.05
C LYS A 46 2.48 -4.82 17.79
N PRO A 47 1.33 -5.35 18.25
CA PRO A 47 0.05 -4.68 18.15
C PRO A 47 0.13 -3.23 18.61
N CYS A 48 -0.23 -2.31 17.74
CA CYS A 48 -0.08 -0.87 17.92
C CYS A 48 -1.11 -0.12 17.06
N LYS A 49 -1.07 1.21 17.07
CA LYS A 49 -1.85 2.03 16.16
C LYS A 49 -1.19 2.04 14.78
N SER A 50 -1.86 1.49 13.78
CA SER A 50 -1.32 1.29 12.43
C SER A 50 -2.19 1.91 11.34
N ILE A 51 -1.59 2.20 10.18
CA ILE A 51 -2.27 2.73 9.01
C ILE A 51 -1.80 2.03 7.75
N GLU A 52 -2.75 1.61 6.90
CA GLU A 52 -2.49 1.13 5.54
C GLU A 52 -2.85 2.21 4.53
N LEU A 53 -1.93 2.54 3.65
CA LEU A 53 -2.11 3.48 2.55
C LEU A 53 -2.35 2.69 1.26
N GLY A 54 -3.46 2.99 0.57
CA GLY A 54 -3.93 2.20 -0.57
C GLY A 54 -4.53 0.85 -0.13
N CYS A 55 -5.39 0.86 0.88
CA CYS A 55 -5.89 -0.37 1.50
C CYS A 55 -6.87 -1.19 0.64
N GLY A 56 -7.34 -0.65 -0.49
CA GLY A 56 -8.32 -1.30 -1.33
C GLY A 56 -9.55 -1.78 -0.56
N ALA A 57 -9.92 -3.05 -0.73
CA ALA A 57 -11.04 -3.68 -0.04
C ALA A 57 -10.74 -4.06 1.44
N GLY A 58 -9.65 -3.59 2.01
CA GLY A 58 -9.36 -3.60 3.45
C GLY A 58 -8.94 -4.94 4.04
N ASN A 59 -8.58 -5.94 3.22
CA ASN A 59 -8.28 -7.28 3.72
C ASN A 59 -7.14 -7.30 4.75
N TYR A 60 -6.07 -6.53 4.53
CA TYR A 60 -4.92 -6.51 5.43
C TYR A 60 -5.17 -5.65 6.66
N VAL A 61 -5.94 -4.55 6.53
CA VAL A 61 -6.46 -3.78 7.67
C VAL A 61 -7.25 -4.68 8.61
N ILE A 62 -8.18 -5.47 8.07
CA ILE A 62 -9.00 -6.40 8.84
C ILE A 62 -8.13 -7.48 9.50
N TYR A 63 -7.15 -8.02 8.76
CA TYR A 63 -6.22 -9.02 9.30
C TYR A 63 -5.39 -8.46 10.47
N LEU A 64 -4.76 -7.30 10.32
CA LEU A 64 -4.00 -6.68 11.42
C LEU A 64 -4.92 -6.42 12.62
N SER A 65 -6.11 -5.87 12.37
CA SER A 65 -7.07 -5.60 13.45
C SER A 65 -7.52 -6.86 14.18
N SER A 66 -7.69 -7.98 13.46
CA SER A 66 -8.00 -9.28 14.10
C SER A 66 -6.82 -9.84 14.93
N ASN A 67 -5.61 -9.33 14.73
CA ASN A 67 -4.40 -9.65 15.50
C ASN A 67 -4.06 -8.57 16.55
N GLY A 68 -5.04 -7.76 16.95
CA GLY A 68 -4.92 -6.81 18.08
C GLY A 68 -4.36 -5.43 17.71
N PHE A 69 -4.13 -5.13 16.45
CA PHE A 69 -3.74 -3.79 16.01
C PHE A 69 -4.98 -2.87 15.98
N ASN A 70 -4.76 -1.57 16.19
CA ASN A 70 -5.76 -0.54 15.93
C ASN A 70 -5.47 0.07 14.57
N THR A 71 -6.04 -0.53 13.51
CA THR A 71 -5.68 -0.22 12.13
C THR A 71 -6.69 0.70 11.45
N THR A 72 -6.17 1.70 10.73
CA THR A 72 -6.91 2.55 9.80
C THR A 72 -6.47 2.23 8.38
N GLY A 73 -7.42 2.01 7.47
CA GLY A 73 -7.17 1.88 6.03
C GLY A 73 -7.54 3.16 5.29
N VAL A 74 -6.71 3.54 4.32
CA VAL A 74 -6.93 4.71 3.47
C VAL A 74 -6.87 4.30 2.01
N ASP A 75 -7.87 4.69 1.24
CA ASP A 75 -7.88 4.50 -0.22
C ASP A 75 -8.55 5.70 -0.91
N ILE A 76 -8.18 5.94 -2.17
CA ILE A 76 -8.77 7.00 -2.98
C ILE A 76 -10.15 6.64 -3.52
N SER A 77 -10.45 5.33 -3.64
CA SER A 77 -11.73 4.81 -4.13
C SER A 77 -12.75 4.71 -3.01
N SER A 78 -13.85 5.44 -3.15
CA SER A 78 -14.99 5.32 -2.23
C SER A 78 -15.63 3.94 -2.32
N THR A 79 -15.70 3.36 -3.50
CA THR A 79 -16.24 1.99 -3.71
C THR A 79 -15.39 0.94 -2.98
N ALA A 80 -14.05 1.04 -3.03
CA ALA A 80 -13.17 0.15 -2.29
C ALA A 80 -13.40 0.28 -0.77
N ILE A 81 -13.51 1.50 -0.26
CA ILE A 81 -13.76 1.76 1.17
C ILE A 81 -15.12 1.23 1.63
N GLU A 82 -16.18 1.35 0.81
CA GLU A 82 -17.47 0.75 1.13
C GLU A 82 -17.38 -0.78 1.23
N MET A 83 -16.68 -1.43 0.29
CA MET A 83 -16.42 -2.87 0.35
C MET A 83 -15.62 -3.25 1.60
N ALA A 84 -14.60 -2.48 1.96
CA ALA A 84 -13.79 -2.70 3.15
C ALA A 84 -14.63 -2.61 4.45
N LYS A 85 -15.48 -1.59 4.57
CA LYS A 85 -16.39 -1.42 5.71
C LYS A 85 -17.36 -2.59 5.84
N LYS A 86 -17.98 -2.99 4.72
CA LYS A 86 -18.88 -4.14 4.68
C LYS A 86 -18.19 -5.44 5.10
N SER A 87 -16.99 -5.70 4.57
CA SER A 87 -16.20 -6.89 4.93
C SER A 87 -15.81 -6.91 6.40
N ALA A 88 -15.44 -5.77 6.99
CA ALA A 88 -15.13 -5.65 8.41
C ALA A 88 -16.36 -5.91 9.29
N GLU A 89 -17.53 -5.38 8.91
CA GLU A 89 -18.81 -5.59 9.60
C GLU A 89 -19.22 -7.07 9.57
N GLU A 90 -19.17 -7.72 8.40
CA GLU A 90 -19.46 -9.15 8.24
C GLU A 90 -18.57 -10.04 9.10
N LYS A 91 -17.27 -9.69 9.20
CA LYS A 91 -16.30 -10.38 10.05
C LYS A 91 -16.33 -9.96 11.51
N LYS A 92 -17.15 -8.95 11.87
CA LYS A 92 -17.25 -8.36 13.21
C LYS A 92 -15.90 -7.86 13.73
N ILE A 93 -15.07 -7.32 12.88
CA ILE A 93 -13.75 -6.75 13.21
C ILE A 93 -13.85 -5.24 13.24
N LYS A 94 -13.43 -4.65 14.38
CA LYS A 94 -13.41 -3.18 14.55
C LYS A 94 -12.13 -2.60 13.95
N CYS A 95 -12.27 -1.80 12.91
CA CYS A 95 -11.21 -1.02 12.27
C CYS A 95 -11.80 0.22 11.60
N ASN A 96 -10.94 1.14 11.15
CA ASN A 96 -11.37 2.38 10.51
C ASN A 96 -11.02 2.38 9.02
N PHE A 97 -11.87 3.04 8.21
CA PHE A 97 -11.64 3.24 6.79
C PHE A 97 -11.97 4.66 6.35
N ILE A 98 -11.06 5.30 5.64
CA ILE A 98 -11.11 6.70 5.23
C ILE A 98 -10.91 6.78 3.71
N VAL A 99 -11.77 7.54 3.02
CA VAL A 99 -11.53 7.91 1.62
C VAL A 99 -10.64 9.13 1.60
N ALA A 100 -9.40 8.99 1.12
CA ALA A 100 -8.47 10.11 0.98
C ALA A 100 -7.43 9.85 -0.12
N ASP A 101 -6.92 10.95 -0.69
CA ASP A 101 -5.77 10.93 -1.59
C ASP A 101 -4.47 10.97 -0.76
N VAL A 102 -3.67 9.91 -0.82
CA VAL A 102 -2.38 9.81 -0.09
C VAL A 102 -1.35 10.85 -0.54
N LEU A 103 -1.56 11.47 -1.69
CA LEU A 103 -0.79 12.61 -2.17
C LEU A 103 -1.38 13.96 -1.73
N GLY A 104 -2.56 13.96 -1.10
CA GLY A 104 -3.23 15.13 -0.53
C GLY A 104 -2.72 15.51 0.85
N GLU A 105 -3.43 16.39 1.51
CA GLU A 105 -3.15 16.80 2.90
C GLU A 105 -3.77 15.86 3.94
N MET A 106 -4.75 15.06 3.54
CA MET A 106 -5.48 14.09 4.36
C MET A 106 -5.97 14.69 5.70
N PRO A 107 -6.75 15.77 5.69
CA PRO A 107 -7.20 16.46 6.91
C PRO A 107 -8.09 15.58 7.81
N GLU A 108 -8.65 14.52 7.26
CA GLU A 108 -9.45 13.52 7.98
C GLU A 108 -8.59 12.68 8.93
N ILE A 109 -7.25 12.67 8.74
CA ILE A 109 -6.30 11.88 9.52
C ILE A 109 -5.56 12.80 10.49
N GLN A 110 -6.07 12.94 11.69
CA GLN A 110 -5.46 13.79 12.73
C GLN A 110 -4.49 13.01 13.64
N ASP A 111 -4.59 11.70 13.62
CA ASP A 111 -3.80 10.81 14.47
C ASP A 111 -2.37 10.60 13.95
N LYS A 112 -1.50 10.17 14.88
CA LYS A 112 -0.16 9.66 14.57
C LYS A 112 -0.10 8.17 14.84
N TYR A 113 0.66 7.46 14.01
CA TYR A 113 0.73 6.02 13.99
C TYR A 113 2.10 5.52 14.42
N ASP A 114 2.11 4.34 15.01
CA ASP A 114 3.34 3.63 15.38
C ASP A 114 3.88 2.83 14.20
N PHE A 115 2.97 2.40 13.31
CA PHE A 115 3.29 1.64 12.11
C PHE A 115 2.45 2.11 10.92
N ALA A 116 3.13 2.44 9.81
CA ALA A 116 2.50 2.66 8.51
C ALA A 116 2.94 1.58 7.54
N TYR A 117 2.07 1.23 6.60
CA TYR A 117 2.47 0.34 5.51
C TYR A 117 1.69 0.63 4.24
N ASP A 118 2.33 0.36 3.11
CA ASP A 118 1.67 0.19 1.83
C ASP A 118 2.08 -1.15 1.20
N TRP A 119 1.09 -1.82 0.67
CA TRP A 119 1.29 -3.06 -0.04
C TRP A 119 0.87 -2.86 -1.50
N GLU A 120 1.85 -2.81 -2.39
CA GLU A 120 1.62 -2.65 -3.83
C GLU A 120 0.88 -1.35 -4.20
N LEU A 121 1.09 -0.26 -3.45
CA LEU A 121 0.61 1.08 -3.78
C LEU A 121 1.66 1.93 -4.51
N LEU A 122 2.93 1.92 -4.03
CA LEU A 122 3.95 2.87 -4.49
C LEU A 122 4.24 2.79 -5.99
N HIS A 123 3.98 1.66 -6.62
CA HIS A 123 4.14 1.51 -8.08
C HIS A 123 3.03 2.21 -8.90
N HIS A 124 1.94 2.64 -8.27
CA HIS A 124 0.95 3.55 -8.87
C HIS A 124 1.34 5.03 -8.72
N ILE A 125 2.33 5.33 -7.87
CA ILE A 125 2.86 6.68 -7.65
C ILE A 125 4.13 6.84 -8.48
N PHE A 126 4.07 7.72 -9.48
CA PHE A 126 5.19 7.94 -10.39
C PHE A 126 6.31 8.75 -9.72
N PRO A 127 7.56 8.65 -10.21
CA PRO A 127 8.73 9.22 -9.56
C PRO A 127 8.58 10.68 -9.11
N GLU A 128 7.93 11.51 -9.92
CA GLU A 128 7.73 12.94 -9.67
C GLU A 128 6.84 13.27 -8.46
N GLU A 129 6.04 12.30 -7.99
CA GLU A 129 5.13 12.49 -6.84
C GLU A 129 5.60 11.71 -5.58
N ARG A 130 6.64 10.90 -5.69
CA ARG A 130 7.10 9.99 -4.61
C ARG A 130 7.65 10.71 -3.40
N GLU A 131 8.43 11.78 -3.59
CA GLU A 131 8.94 12.58 -2.47
C GLU A 131 7.80 13.16 -1.64
N LYS A 132 6.73 13.59 -2.30
CA LYS A 132 5.55 14.07 -1.61
C LYS A 132 4.83 12.97 -0.85
N TYR A 133 4.71 11.80 -1.48
CA TYR A 133 4.11 10.63 -0.84
C TYR A 133 4.84 10.24 0.45
N ILE A 134 6.16 10.03 0.38
CA ILE A 134 6.93 9.63 1.57
C ILE A 134 6.98 10.72 2.64
N THR A 135 6.91 12.00 2.24
CA THR A 135 6.75 13.12 3.19
C THR A 135 5.42 13.02 3.95
N ASN A 136 4.34 12.66 3.26
CA ASN A 136 3.05 12.43 3.89
C ASN A 136 3.09 11.22 4.84
N VAL A 137 3.67 10.09 4.41
CA VAL A 137 3.88 8.93 5.29
C VAL A 137 4.68 9.30 6.54
N HIS A 138 5.78 10.03 6.35
CA HIS A 138 6.61 10.50 7.46
C HIS A 138 5.82 11.38 8.44
N LYS A 139 4.95 12.28 7.94
CA LYS A 139 4.10 13.12 8.78
C LYS A 139 3.08 12.30 9.59
N LEU A 140 2.58 11.19 9.07
CA LEU A 140 1.63 10.30 9.75
C LEU A 140 2.27 9.50 10.88
N LEU A 141 3.56 9.23 10.81
CA LEU A 141 4.26 8.44 11.82
C LEU A 141 4.67 9.26 13.04
N LYS A 142 4.65 8.62 14.21
CA LYS A 142 5.32 9.09 15.43
C LYS A 142 6.84 9.05 15.27
N PRO A 143 7.62 9.82 16.05
CA PRO A 143 9.07 9.63 16.11
C PRO A 143 9.42 8.16 16.40
N GLY A 144 10.35 7.59 15.63
CA GLY A 144 10.74 6.18 15.72
C GLY A 144 9.71 5.17 15.20
N GLY A 145 8.59 5.62 14.66
CA GLY A 145 7.58 4.76 14.03
C GLY A 145 8.13 4.01 12.83
N LYS A 146 7.56 2.85 12.54
CA LYS A 146 8.01 1.96 11.47
C LYS A 146 7.19 2.16 10.20
N TYR A 147 7.82 1.94 9.05
CA TYR A 147 7.16 1.95 7.76
C TYR A 147 7.59 0.75 6.92
N LEU A 148 6.61 0.00 6.43
CA LEU A 148 6.79 -1.07 5.44
C LEU A 148 6.28 -0.60 4.09
N SER A 149 7.11 -0.67 3.06
CA SER A 149 6.68 -0.44 1.67
C SER A 149 7.05 -1.63 0.81
N VAL A 150 6.10 -2.06 -0.02
CA VAL A 150 6.30 -3.14 -0.99
C VAL A 150 5.79 -2.69 -2.35
N CYS A 151 6.68 -2.66 -3.36
CA CYS A 151 6.31 -2.27 -4.72
C CYS A 151 7.00 -3.14 -5.78
N PHE A 152 6.50 -3.15 -7.01
CA PHE A 152 7.10 -3.91 -8.11
C PHE A 152 8.56 -3.53 -8.37
N SER A 153 9.41 -4.56 -8.48
CA SER A 153 10.80 -4.43 -8.90
C SER A 153 10.92 -4.47 -10.44
N GLU A 154 11.83 -3.67 -11.00
CA GLU A 154 12.19 -3.73 -12.43
C GLU A 154 12.66 -5.12 -12.88
N GLN A 155 13.14 -5.95 -11.94
CA GLN A 155 13.52 -7.34 -12.18
C GLN A 155 12.31 -8.28 -12.37
N SER A 156 11.08 -7.81 -12.14
CA SER A 156 9.87 -8.62 -12.39
C SER A 156 9.64 -8.80 -13.90
N PRO A 157 9.33 -10.01 -14.37
CA PRO A 157 9.03 -10.26 -15.79
C PRO A 157 7.63 -9.82 -16.20
N GLN A 158 6.77 -9.41 -15.28
CA GLN A 158 5.35 -9.13 -15.53
C GLN A 158 5.13 -7.94 -16.46
N PHE A 159 4.00 -7.96 -17.16
CA PHE A 159 3.52 -6.90 -18.04
C PHE A 159 4.51 -6.49 -19.12
N GLY A 160 5.10 -7.49 -19.80
CA GLY A 160 6.05 -7.32 -20.89
C GLY A 160 7.52 -7.29 -20.48
N GLY A 161 7.84 -7.24 -19.17
CA GLY A 161 9.16 -7.48 -18.61
C GLY A 161 10.25 -6.46 -18.92
N THR A 162 9.98 -5.42 -19.69
CA THR A 162 10.96 -4.40 -20.11
C THR A 162 10.46 -2.99 -19.87
N GLY A 163 11.39 -2.07 -19.57
CA GLY A 163 11.07 -0.70 -19.24
C GLY A 163 10.48 -0.54 -17.83
N LYS A 164 10.47 0.70 -17.36
CA LYS A 164 9.98 1.03 -16.01
C LYS A 164 8.47 1.30 -15.97
N TYR A 165 7.89 1.80 -17.05
CA TYR A 165 6.45 2.01 -17.18
C TYR A 165 5.83 0.83 -17.94
N ARG A 166 4.94 0.10 -17.28
CA ARG A 166 4.30 -1.09 -17.87
C ARG A 166 2.80 -1.01 -17.74
N LYS A 167 2.11 -1.28 -18.83
CA LYS A 167 0.64 -1.28 -18.88
C LYS A 167 0.11 -2.65 -18.48
N THR A 168 -0.86 -2.67 -17.57
CA THR A 168 -1.51 -3.91 -17.11
C THR A 168 -2.74 -4.26 -17.95
N PRO A 169 -3.25 -5.49 -17.87
CA PRO A 169 -4.52 -5.88 -18.49
C PRO A 169 -5.74 -5.08 -17.99
N LEU A 170 -5.65 -4.41 -16.86
CA LEU A 170 -6.69 -3.54 -16.31
C LEU A 170 -6.56 -2.08 -16.79
N ASP A 171 -5.70 -1.85 -17.78
CA ASP A 171 -5.45 -0.53 -18.36
C ASP A 171 -4.76 0.46 -17.42
N THR A 172 -4.24 -0.03 -16.28
CA THR A 172 -3.39 0.77 -15.38
C THR A 172 -1.95 0.79 -15.88
N VAL A 173 -1.25 1.89 -15.62
CA VAL A 173 0.21 1.97 -15.84
C VAL A 173 0.90 1.93 -14.49
N LEU A 174 1.87 1.03 -14.35
CA LEU A 174 2.66 0.84 -13.14
C LEU A 174 4.12 1.22 -13.39
N TYR A 175 4.76 1.76 -12.37
CA TYR A 175 6.18 2.05 -12.39
C TYR A 175 6.98 1.01 -11.63
N PHE A 176 7.91 0.35 -12.32
CA PHE A 176 8.77 -0.70 -11.79
C PHE A 176 10.09 -0.09 -11.33
N SER A 177 10.39 -0.20 -10.06
CA SER A 177 11.50 0.48 -9.41
C SER A 177 12.75 -0.40 -9.31
N SER A 178 13.92 0.23 -9.21
CA SER A 178 15.16 -0.42 -8.74
C SER A 178 15.34 -0.24 -7.23
N GLU A 179 16.15 -1.12 -6.61
CA GLU A 179 16.53 -0.95 -5.20
C GLU A 179 17.22 0.40 -4.95
N ASN A 180 18.10 0.82 -5.85
CA ASN A 180 18.82 2.09 -5.74
C ASN A 180 17.88 3.31 -5.77
N GLU A 181 16.82 3.29 -6.58
CA GLU A 181 15.80 4.35 -6.56
C GLU A 181 15.06 4.38 -5.23
N MET A 182 14.73 3.22 -4.68
CA MET A 182 14.04 3.14 -3.39
C MET A 182 14.95 3.55 -2.23
N GLU A 183 16.20 3.15 -2.25
CA GLU A 183 17.20 3.59 -1.27
C GLU A 183 17.35 5.11 -1.29
N THR A 184 17.55 5.70 -2.47
CA THR A 184 17.66 7.15 -2.65
C THR A 184 16.42 7.88 -2.15
N LEU A 185 15.25 7.35 -2.43
CA LEU A 185 13.98 7.94 -1.99
C LEU A 185 13.83 7.91 -0.46
N PHE A 186 14.02 6.75 0.15
CA PHE A 186 13.71 6.56 1.58
C PHE A 186 14.76 7.17 2.50
N GLN A 187 16.04 7.14 2.13
CA GLN A 187 17.13 7.67 2.98
C GLN A 187 17.00 9.16 3.30
N THR A 188 16.14 9.90 2.62
CA THR A 188 15.92 11.33 2.88
C THR A 188 15.21 11.57 4.21
N LEU A 189 14.32 10.66 4.64
CA LEU A 189 13.44 10.83 5.81
C LEU A 189 13.47 9.66 6.79
N PHE A 190 14.02 8.52 6.38
CA PHE A 190 13.98 7.28 7.15
C PHE A 190 15.37 6.67 7.32
N ASP A 191 15.56 5.94 8.40
CA ASP A 191 16.63 4.95 8.53
C ASP A 191 16.13 3.65 7.86
N ILE A 192 16.91 3.14 6.91
CA ILE A 192 16.59 1.90 6.21
C ILE A 192 17.09 0.73 7.06
N GLU A 193 16.16 -0.03 7.66
CA GLU A 193 16.52 -1.22 8.45
C GLU A 193 16.71 -2.45 7.56
N GLU A 194 15.90 -2.54 6.50
CA GLU A 194 16.05 -3.58 5.48
C GLU A 194 15.51 -3.07 4.14
N LEU A 195 16.23 -3.35 3.06
CA LEU A 195 15.80 -3.10 1.68
C LEU A 195 16.36 -4.21 0.79
N LYS A 196 15.47 -4.91 0.09
CA LYS A 196 15.85 -6.02 -0.78
C LYS A 196 14.77 -6.35 -1.80
N THR A 197 15.16 -6.97 -2.89
CA THR A 197 14.22 -7.58 -3.83
C THR A 197 13.81 -8.97 -3.34
N VAL A 198 12.51 -9.20 -3.28
CA VAL A 198 11.89 -10.45 -2.84
C VAL A 198 11.00 -11.04 -3.94
N THR A 199 10.71 -12.34 -3.86
CA THR A 199 9.69 -12.97 -4.70
C THR A 199 8.40 -13.07 -3.89
N ILE A 200 7.31 -12.56 -4.46
CA ILE A 200 5.98 -12.58 -3.84
C ILE A 200 5.08 -13.50 -4.64
N GLN A 201 4.31 -14.34 -3.96
CA GLN A 201 3.21 -15.09 -4.56
C GLN A 201 2.01 -14.15 -4.69
N GLY A 202 1.73 -13.72 -5.91
CA GLY A 202 0.50 -13.02 -6.25
C GLY A 202 -0.66 -14.00 -6.46
N LYS A 203 -1.84 -13.46 -6.82
CA LYS A 203 -3.05 -14.25 -7.03
C LYS A 203 -2.94 -15.26 -8.19
N TYR A 204 -2.24 -14.86 -9.24
CA TYR A 204 -2.11 -15.67 -10.47
C TYR A 204 -0.69 -16.18 -10.65
N ASP A 205 0.30 -15.32 -10.44
CA ASP A 205 1.70 -15.60 -10.70
C ASP A 205 2.60 -15.03 -9.61
N GLN A 206 3.84 -15.52 -9.57
CA GLN A 206 4.89 -14.92 -8.77
C GLN A 206 5.44 -13.67 -9.46
N HIS A 207 5.85 -12.70 -8.67
CA HIS A 207 6.52 -11.50 -9.15
C HIS A 207 7.66 -11.06 -8.24
N LYS A 208 8.56 -10.26 -8.79
CA LYS A 208 9.63 -9.61 -8.02
C LYS A 208 9.13 -8.26 -7.49
N ALA A 209 9.33 -8.04 -6.20
CA ALA A 209 8.99 -6.78 -5.55
C ALA A 209 10.17 -6.28 -4.70
N ILE A 210 10.26 -4.99 -4.51
CA ILE A 210 11.16 -4.39 -3.54
C ILE A 210 10.42 -4.30 -2.22
N TYR A 211 10.99 -4.93 -1.21
CA TYR A 211 10.59 -4.85 0.19
C TYR A 211 11.50 -3.82 0.88
N ALA A 212 10.91 -2.85 1.56
CA ALA A 212 11.61 -1.88 2.37
C ALA A 212 10.98 -1.80 3.77
N PHE A 213 11.80 -2.03 4.81
CA PHE A 213 11.40 -1.86 6.20
C PHE A 213 12.20 -0.73 6.82
N LEU A 214 11.53 0.28 7.31
CA LEU A 214 12.06 1.59 7.54
C LEU A 214 11.69 2.08 8.94
N LYS A 215 12.52 2.97 9.50
CA LYS A 215 12.24 3.65 10.76
C LYS A 215 12.27 5.16 10.54
N LYS A 216 11.24 5.86 11.02
CA LYS A 216 11.20 7.31 11.01
C LYS A 216 12.31 7.90 11.88
N ARG A 217 13.10 8.82 11.31
CA ARG A 217 14.07 9.65 12.03
C ARG A 217 13.40 10.67 12.95
#